data_f563240813eebe5ed8d81cb2a503e641
#
_entry.id   f563240813eebe5ed8d81cb2a503e641
#
_cell.length_a   1.000
_cell.length_b   1.000
_cell.length_c   1.000
_cell.angle_alpha   90.00
_cell.angle_beta   90.00
_cell.angle_gamma   90.00
#
_symmetry.space_group_name_H-M   'P 1'
#
loop_
_entity.id
_entity.type
_entity.pdbx_description
1 polymer ?
#
loop_
_entity_poly.entity_id
_entity_poly.type
_entity_poly.pdbx_seq_one_letter_code
_entity_poly.pdbx_strand_id
1 'polypeptide(L)'
;VNVIPATTVHLPAIREIYNHAIRATAATFDLEERTLDDRATWLADRGAAHPVLVAVDEAGLVVGWASLSPYDKVRAAYARTVEDSIYVHPQAHGRNIGTRLLGSLMAAAHAAGHHAVIARITGGNASSVRLHRKFGFVEVGTLREVGRKFDQWHDVLLMQALL
;
A
#
# COMPACT_ATOMS: atom_id res chain seq x y z
N VAL A 1 -4.73 -3.33 -18.33
CA VAL A 1 -4.61 -2.53 -17.09
C VAL A 1 -3.35 -1.69 -17.17
N ASN A 2 -3.46 -0.39 -16.95
CA ASN A 2 -2.35 0.55 -16.87
C ASN A 2 -2.15 1.02 -15.43
N VAL A 3 -0.90 1.23 -15.03
CA VAL A 3 -0.57 1.85 -13.74
C VAL A 3 -0.06 3.26 -14.02
N ILE A 4 -0.74 4.24 -13.42
CA ILE A 4 -0.47 5.67 -13.64
C ILE A 4 -0.44 6.42 -12.30
N PRO A 5 0.17 7.61 -12.24
CA PRO A 5 0.10 8.47 -11.06
C PRO A 5 -1.35 8.84 -10.73
N ALA A 6 -1.68 8.81 -9.43
CA ALA A 6 -2.98 9.24 -8.96
C ALA A 6 -3.14 10.75 -9.06
N THR A 7 -4.36 11.17 -9.41
CA THR A 7 -4.79 12.57 -9.37
C THR A 7 -6.09 12.67 -8.58
N THR A 8 -6.57 13.89 -8.38
CA THR A 8 -7.81 14.13 -7.63
C THR A 8 -9.04 13.43 -8.21
N VAL A 9 -9.07 13.19 -9.53
CA VAL A 9 -10.19 12.47 -10.18
C VAL A 9 -10.30 11.00 -9.74
N HIS A 10 -9.21 10.41 -9.23
CA HIS A 10 -9.17 9.03 -8.78
C HIS A 10 -9.57 8.85 -7.30
N LEU A 11 -9.68 9.96 -6.53
CA LEU A 11 -9.94 9.92 -5.08
C LEU A 11 -11.21 9.17 -4.68
N PRO A 12 -12.35 9.29 -5.40
CA PRO A 12 -13.55 8.54 -5.04
C PRO A 12 -13.31 7.02 -5.06
N ALA A 13 -12.63 6.52 -6.07
CA ALA A 13 -12.34 5.09 -6.20
C ALA A 13 -11.27 4.63 -5.19
N ILE A 14 -10.21 5.41 -4.99
CA ILE A 14 -9.19 5.14 -3.95
C ILE A 14 -9.86 5.02 -2.58
N ARG A 15 -10.75 5.97 -2.24
CA ARG A 15 -11.50 5.96 -0.99
C ARG A 15 -12.34 4.71 -0.85
N GLU A 16 -13.11 4.35 -1.88
CA GLU A 16 -14.01 3.19 -1.82
C GLU A 16 -13.23 1.88 -1.62
N ILE A 17 -12.14 1.68 -2.37
CA ILE A 17 -11.27 0.51 -2.23
C ILE A 17 -10.69 0.45 -0.80
N TYR A 18 -10.24 1.57 -0.26
CA TYR A 18 -9.65 1.62 1.07
C TYR A 18 -10.69 1.41 2.17
N ASN A 19 -11.85 2.06 2.06
CA ASN A 19 -12.94 1.91 3.02
C ASN A 19 -13.49 0.48 3.03
N HIS A 20 -13.54 -0.20 1.88
CA HIS A 20 -13.83 -1.62 1.84
C HIS A 20 -12.81 -2.43 2.66
N ALA A 21 -11.51 -2.16 2.51
CA ALA A 21 -10.48 -2.82 3.30
C ALA A 21 -10.63 -2.55 4.80
N ILE A 22 -11.02 -1.34 5.19
CA ILE A 22 -11.30 -0.98 6.59
C ILE A 22 -12.48 -1.79 7.14
N ARG A 23 -13.59 -1.86 6.42
CA ARG A 23 -14.81 -2.55 6.87
C ARG A 23 -14.68 -4.07 6.92
N ALA A 24 -14.01 -4.64 5.93
CA ALA A 24 -14.13 -6.07 5.63
C ALA A 24 -12.85 -6.89 5.84
N THR A 25 -11.72 -6.26 6.11
CA THR A 25 -10.43 -6.97 6.20
C THR A 25 -9.57 -6.46 7.36
N ALA A 26 -8.56 -7.25 7.72
CA ALA A 26 -7.47 -6.82 8.60
C ALA A 26 -6.23 -6.35 7.82
N ALA A 27 -6.32 -6.13 6.51
CA ALA A 27 -5.21 -5.62 5.69
C ALA A 27 -4.81 -4.19 6.05
N THR A 28 -5.68 -3.45 6.71
CA THR A 28 -5.39 -2.18 7.38
C THR A 28 -5.90 -2.23 8.81
N PHE A 29 -5.20 -1.56 9.73
CA PHE A 29 -5.65 -1.39 11.11
C PHE A 29 -6.40 -0.09 11.34
N ASP A 30 -6.67 0.71 10.30
CA ASP A 30 -7.65 1.77 10.41
C ASP A 30 -9.02 1.17 10.78
N LEU A 31 -9.71 1.79 11.72
CA LEU A 31 -11.02 1.37 12.22
C LEU A 31 -12.14 2.23 11.67
N GLU A 32 -11.85 3.47 11.29
CA GLU A 32 -12.80 4.45 10.78
C GLU A 32 -12.59 4.70 9.28
N GLU A 33 -13.70 4.71 8.54
CA GLU A 33 -13.68 5.00 7.12
C GLU A 33 -13.20 6.44 6.85
N ARG A 34 -12.56 6.63 5.71
CA ARG A 34 -12.03 7.92 5.29
C ARG A 34 -13.03 8.68 4.44
N THR A 35 -13.09 9.99 4.64
CA THR A 35 -13.87 10.90 3.81
C THR A 35 -13.11 11.25 2.52
N LEU A 36 -13.79 11.92 1.58
CA LEU A 36 -13.11 12.47 0.40
C LEU A 36 -12.09 13.56 0.79
N ASP A 37 -12.42 14.39 1.78
CA ASP A 37 -11.53 15.44 2.27
C ASP A 37 -10.27 14.85 2.91
N ASP A 38 -10.39 13.76 3.69
CA ASP A 38 -9.24 13.02 4.21
C ASP A 38 -8.33 12.55 3.07
N ARG A 39 -8.93 12.00 2.00
CA ARG A 39 -8.16 11.51 0.85
C ARG A 39 -7.55 12.64 0.03
N ALA A 40 -8.23 13.76 -0.10
CA ALA A 40 -7.70 14.94 -0.77
C ALA A 40 -6.48 15.52 -0.04
N THR A 41 -6.57 15.67 1.27
CA THR A 41 -5.45 16.09 2.12
C THR A 41 -4.30 15.09 2.04
N TRP A 42 -4.61 13.80 2.18
CA TRP A 42 -3.60 12.75 2.08
C TRP A 42 -2.86 12.75 0.73
N LEU A 43 -3.55 12.97 -0.38
CA LEU A 43 -2.92 13.04 -1.71
C LEU A 43 -2.10 14.32 -1.87
N ALA A 44 -2.61 15.46 -1.39
CA ALA A 44 -1.92 16.75 -1.46
C ALA A 44 -0.60 16.77 -0.68
N ASP A 45 -0.53 16.03 0.42
CA ASP A 45 0.69 15.89 1.24
C ASP A 45 1.75 14.99 0.58
N ARG A 46 1.45 14.40 -0.59
CA ARG A 46 2.39 13.52 -1.31
C ARG A 46 3.22 14.32 -2.30
N GLY A 47 4.49 14.00 -2.37
CA GLY A 47 5.41 14.54 -3.35
C GLY A 47 6.04 13.44 -4.21
N ALA A 48 6.96 13.82 -5.09
CA ALA A 48 7.64 12.90 -5.99
C ALA A 48 8.36 11.74 -5.26
N ALA A 49 8.83 11.98 -4.04
CA ALA A 49 9.48 10.95 -3.21
C ALA A 49 8.49 9.91 -2.63
N HIS A 50 7.20 10.23 -2.57
CA HIS A 50 6.17 9.37 -1.98
C HIS A 50 4.97 9.25 -2.93
N PRO A 51 5.14 8.65 -4.12
CA PRO A 51 4.11 8.60 -5.14
C PRO A 51 2.89 7.80 -4.68
N VAL A 52 1.75 8.18 -5.24
CA VAL A 52 0.51 7.39 -5.22
C VAL A 52 0.21 6.98 -6.65
N LEU A 53 0.00 5.68 -6.85
CA LEU A 53 -0.29 5.09 -8.16
C LEU A 53 -1.66 4.44 -8.15
N VAL A 54 -2.35 4.48 -9.28
CA VAL A 54 -3.60 3.74 -9.49
C VAL A 54 -3.46 2.77 -10.67
N ALA A 55 -4.09 1.62 -10.54
CA ALA A 55 -4.28 0.68 -11.63
C ALA A 55 -5.64 0.93 -12.28
N VAL A 56 -5.63 1.26 -13.56
CA VAL A 56 -6.83 1.57 -14.35
C VAL A 56 -7.05 0.46 -15.38
N ASP A 57 -8.24 -0.10 -15.43
CA ASP A 57 -8.59 -1.14 -16.41
C ASP A 57 -8.92 -0.57 -17.80
N GLU A 58 -9.29 -1.44 -18.73
CA GLU A 58 -9.61 -1.06 -20.11
C GLU A 58 -10.89 -0.22 -20.24
N ALA A 59 -11.76 -0.30 -19.25
CA ALA A 59 -12.98 0.52 -19.16
C ALA A 59 -12.72 1.89 -18.49
N GLY A 60 -11.48 2.19 -18.09
CA GLY A 60 -11.14 3.43 -17.40
C GLY A 60 -11.43 3.41 -15.89
N LEU A 61 -11.76 2.25 -15.32
CA LEU A 61 -12.08 2.13 -13.89
C LEU A 61 -10.82 1.88 -13.07
N VAL A 62 -10.72 2.54 -11.93
CA VAL A 62 -9.67 2.25 -10.93
C VAL A 62 -9.97 0.94 -10.23
N VAL A 63 -9.09 -0.04 -10.41
CA VAL A 63 -9.22 -1.39 -9.85
C VAL A 63 -8.23 -1.70 -8.72
N GLY A 64 -7.40 -0.74 -8.37
CA GLY A 64 -6.46 -0.82 -7.25
C GLY A 64 -5.59 0.43 -7.15
N TRP A 65 -4.92 0.59 -6.04
CA TRP A 65 -3.96 1.66 -5.82
C TRP A 65 -2.81 1.21 -4.94
N ALA A 66 -1.69 1.93 -5.04
CA ALA A 66 -0.52 1.72 -4.21
C ALA A 66 0.14 3.06 -3.86
N SER A 67 0.82 3.13 -2.74
CA SER A 67 1.55 4.34 -2.34
C SER A 67 2.81 4.02 -1.55
N LEU A 68 3.77 4.95 -1.57
CA LEU A 68 4.87 5.01 -0.63
C LEU A 68 4.56 6.03 0.47
N SER A 69 4.97 5.71 1.68
CA SER A 69 4.93 6.61 2.83
C SER A 69 6.32 6.70 3.47
N PRO A 70 6.70 7.81 4.09
CA PRO A 70 7.90 7.84 4.92
C PRO A 70 7.82 6.76 6.00
N TYR A 71 8.90 6.00 6.20
CA TYR A 71 8.98 5.04 7.30
C TYR A 71 8.93 5.73 8.67
N ASP A 72 9.64 6.86 8.77
CA ASP A 72 9.64 7.72 9.95
C ASP A 72 9.69 9.18 9.47
N LYS A 73 8.71 9.99 9.92
CA LYS A 73 8.62 11.40 9.53
C LYS A 73 9.46 12.33 10.40
N VAL A 74 9.97 11.85 11.53
CA VAL A 74 10.62 12.67 12.55
C VAL A 74 12.13 12.60 12.45
N ARG A 75 12.67 11.40 12.23
CA ARG A 75 14.11 11.16 12.28
C ARG A 75 14.70 11.15 10.87
N ALA A 76 15.49 12.17 10.55
CA ALA A 76 16.05 12.39 9.21
C ALA A 76 16.93 11.24 8.68
N ALA A 77 17.53 10.43 9.56
CA ALA A 77 18.31 9.25 9.15
C ALA A 77 17.47 8.20 8.38
N TYR A 78 16.15 8.20 8.54
CA TYR A 78 15.24 7.32 7.80
C TYR A 78 14.74 7.90 6.46
N ALA A 79 15.25 9.04 6.02
CA ALA A 79 14.72 9.75 4.84
C ALA A 79 14.70 8.90 3.54
N ARG A 80 15.56 7.88 3.44
CA ARG A 80 15.64 6.97 2.30
C ARG A 80 14.99 5.60 2.54
N THR A 81 14.21 5.48 3.60
CA THR A 81 13.39 4.30 3.92
C THR A 81 11.92 4.66 3.80
N VAL A 82 11.18 3.85 3.07
CA VAL A 82 9.74 4.05 2.83
C VAL A 82 8.96 2.79 3.19
N GLU A 83 7.69 2.97 3.43
CA GLU A 83 6.72 1.89 3.63
C GLU A 83 5.75 1.87 2.45
N ASP A 84 5.48 0.70 1.91
CA ASP A 84 4.50 0.52 0.85
C ASP A 84 3.10 0.24 1.39
N SER A 85 2.11 0.56 0.59
CA SER A 85 0.71 0.18 0.79
C SER A 85 0.10 -0.20 -0.55
N ILE A 86 -0.64 -1.32 -0.60
CA ILE A 86 -1.28 -1.81 -1.82
C ILE A 86 -2.67 -2.32 -1.49
N TYR A 87 -3.66 -1.84 -2.23
CA TYR A 87 -5.04 -2.26 -2.10
C TYR A 87 -5.64 -2.51 -3.49
N VAL A 88 -6.29 -3.65 -3.64
CA VAL A 88 -6.93 -4.07 -4.89
C VAL A 88 -8.43 -4.21 -4.65
N HIS A 89 -9.23 -3.69 -5.58
CA HIS A 89 -10.68 -3.84 -5.53
C HIS A 89 -11.06 -5.31 -5.44
N PRO A 90 -12.00 -5.73 -4.56
CA PRO A 90 -12.34 -7.15 -4.37
C PRO A 90 -12.68 -7.89 -5.65
N GLN A 91 -13.42 -7.27 -6.56
CA GLN A 91 -13.80 -7.85 -7.86
C GLN A 91 -12.63 -7.95 -8.87
N ALA A 92 -11.48 -7.35 -8.56
CA ALA A 92 -10.29 -7.40 -9.40
C ALA A 92 -9.18 -8.33 -8.86
N HIS A 93 -9.45 -9.03 -7.76
CA HIS A 93 -8.52 -10.03 -7.23
C HIS A 93 -8.28 -11.14 -8.25
N GLY A 94 -7.08 -11.74 -8.23
CA GLY A 94 -6.67 -12.79 -9.17
C GLY A 94 -6.28 -12.29 -10.57
N ARG A 95 -6.47 -11.01 -10.89
CA ARG A 95 -6.17 -10.40 -12.19
C ARG A 95 -4.76 -9.79 -12.28
N ASN A 96 -3.85 -10.20 -11.41
CA ASN A 96 -2.46 -9.75 -11.37
C ASN A 96 -2.26 -8.23 -11.11
N ILE A 97 -3.28 -7.54 -10.58
CA ILE A 97 -3.24 -6.10 -10.33
C ILE A 97 -2.18 -5.73 -9.29
N GLY A 98 -2.11 -6.49 -8.18
CA GLY A 98 -1.11 -6.26 -7.14
C GLY A 98 0.33 -6.35 -7.66
N THR A 99 0.61 -7.29 -8.56
CA THR A 99 1.94 -7.43 -9.19
C THR A 99 2.30 -6.21 -10.03
N ARG A 100 1.35 -5.69 -10.82
CA ARG A 100 1.57 -4.48 -11.62
C ARG A 100 1.80 -3.25 -10.75
N LEU A 101 0.97 -3.08 -9.71
CA LEU A 101 1.09 -1.97 -8.76
C LEU A 101 2.42 -2.00 -8.02
N LEU A 102 2.78 -3.16 -7.43
CA LEU A 102 4.03 -3.26 -6.67
C LEU A 102 5.25 -3.07 -7.59
N GLY A 103 5.25 -3.65 -8.78
CA GLY A 103 6.34 -3.46 -9.74
C GLY A 103 6.55 -2.00 -10.12
N SER A 104 5.48 -1.27 -10.42
CA SER A 104 5.55 0.16 -10.71
C SER A 104 5.97 0.98 -9.49
N LEU A 105 5.50 0.61 -8.31
CA LEU A 105 5.84 1.28 -7.05
C LEU A 105 7.34 1.10 -6.71
N MET A 106 7.89 -0.11 -6.89
CA MET A 106 9.32 -0.39 -6.66
C MET A 106 10.20 0.38 -7.64
N ALA A 107 9.80 0.47 -8.91
CA ALA A 107 10.50 1.29 -9.90
C ALA A 107 10.47 2.78 -9.52
N ALA A 108 9.33 3.29 -9.05
CA ALA A 108 9.20 4.66 -8.58
C ALA A 108 10.03 4.92 -7.31
N ALA A 109 10.10 3.97 -6.38
CA ALA A 109 10.94 4.05 -5.19
C ALA A 109 12.43 4.17 -5.55
N HIS A 110 12.89 3.34 -6.48
CA HIS A 110 14.27 3.38 -6.98
C HIS A 110 14.56 4.72 -7.67
N ALA A 111 13.67 5.18 -8.56
CA ALA A 111 13.83 6.46 -9.26
C ALA A 111 13.86 7.67 -8.30
N ALA A 112 13.11 7.61 -7.21
CA ALA A 112 13.11 8.63 -6.15
C ALA A 112 14.35 8.58 -5.24
N GLY A 113 15.25 7.60 -5.44
CA GLY A 113 16.48 7.46 -4.67
C GLY A 113 16.29 6.84 -3.29
N HIS A 114 15.19 6.15 -3.04
CA HIS A 114 15.06 5.38 -1.81
C HIS A 114 16.01 4.18 -1.80
N HIS A 115 16.34 3.71 -0.61
CA HIS A 115 17.25 2.58 -0.41
C HIS A 115 16.56 1.35 0.14
N ALA A 116 15.59 1.53 1.02
CA ALA A 116 14.86 0.43 1.64
C ALA A 116 13.35 0.63 1.55
N VAL A 117 12.63 -0.45 1.26
CA VAL A 117 11.16 -0.48 1.29
C VAL A 117 10.73 -1.51 2.34
N ILE A 118 9.88 -1.09 3.25
CA ILE A 118 9.30 -1.92 4.31
C ILE A 118 7.84 -2.23 3.95
N ALA A 119 7.46 -3.48 4.11
CA ALA A 119 6.07 -3.92 4.04
C ALA A 119 5.61 -4.40 5.41
N ARG A 120 4.42 -3.97 5.85
CA ARG A 120 3.73 -4.47 7.04
C ARG A 120 2.54 -5.29 6.61
N ILE A 121 2.61 -6.59 6.83
CA ILE A 121 1.59 -7.53 6.36
C ILE A 121 0.90 -8.16 7.56
N THR A 122 -0.41 -7.96 7.68
CA THR A 122 -1.20 -8.62 8.73
C THR A 122 -1.11 -10.13 8.58
N GLY A 123 -0.96 -10.82 9.69
CA GLY A 123 -0.83 -12.28 9.75
C GLY A 123 -1.96 -12.99 9.01
N GLY A 124 -1.62 -14.08 8.31
CA GLY A 124 -2.55 -14.85 7.49
C GLY A 124 -2.74 -14.34 6.07
N ASN A 125 -2.20 -13.20 5.69
CA ASN A 125 -2.27 -12.67 4.31
C ASN A 125 -1.18 -13.29 3.42
N ALA A 126 -1.28 -14.58 3.15
CA ALA A 126 -0.30 -15.33 2.36
C ALA A 126 -0.16 -14.81 0.92
N SER A 127 -1.21 -14.23 0.34
CA SER A 127 -1.17 -13.66 -1.01
C SER A 127 -0.28 -12.42 -1.05
N SER A 128 -0.34 -11.57 -0.04
CA SER A 128 0.53 -10.40 0.09
C SER A 128 1.99 -10.82 0.30
N VAL A 129 2.25 -11.81 1.15
CA VAL A 129 3.61 -12.36 1.35
C VAL A 129 4.19 -12.88 0.04
N ARG A 130 3.43 -13.68 -0.73
CA ARG A 130 3.88 -14.17 -2.03
C ARG A 130 4.13 -13.05 -3.02
N LEU A 131 3.28 -12.03 -3.02
CA LEU A 131 3.44 -10.85 -3.87
C LEU A 131 4.77 -10.14 -3.58
N HIS A 132 5.04 -9.82 -2.32
CA HIS A 132 6.25 -9.09 -1.92
C HIS A 132 7.52 -9.91 -2.18
N ARG A 133 7.50 -11.23 -1.95
CA ARG A 133 8.64 -12.10 -2.28
C ARG A 133 9.04 -12.04 -3.76
N LYS A 134 8.10 -11.88 -4.69
CA LYS A 134 8.39 -11.73 -6.13
C LYS A 134 9.25 -10.50 -6.45
N PHE A 135 9.21 -9.48 -5.59
CA PHE A 135 9.95 -8.23 -5.75
C PHE A 135 11.13 -8.12 -4.81
N GLY A 136 11.64 -9.24 -4.30
CA GLY A 136 12.87 -9.29 -3.52
C GLY A 136 12.70 -8.94 -2.04
N PHE A 137 11.47 -8.84 -1.55
CA PHE A 137 11.26 -8.67 -0.12
C PHE A 137 11.58 -9.97 0.63
N VAL A 138 12.32 -9.82 1.72
CA VAL A 138 12.64 -10.89 2.67
C VAL A 138 11.93 -10.63 3.99
N GLU A 139 11.62 -11.69 4.72
CA GLU A 139 11.02 -11.59 6.05
C GLU A 139 12.06 -11.08 7.06
N VAL A 140 11.70 -10.06 7.83
CA VAL A 140 12.54 -9.48 8.90
C VAL A 140 12.15 -10.06 10.25
N GLY A 141 10.86 -10.18 10.52
CA GLY A 141 10.34 -10.68 11.77
C GLY A 141 8.85 -10.43 11.91
N THR A 142 8.27 -10.97 12.99
CA THR A 142 6.84 -10.84 13.29
C THR A 142 6.63 -10.10 14.60
N LEU A 143 5.85 -9.03 14.55
CA LEU A 143 5.31 -8.37 15.73
C LEU A 143 4.06 -9.13 16.17
N ARG A 144 4.10 -9.66 17.39
CA ARG A 144 3.03 -10.50 17.94
C ARG A 144 1.95 -9.64 18.57
N GLU A 145 0.68 -9.90 18.19
CA GLU A 145 -0.50 -9.31 18.84
C GLU A 145 -0.46 -7.78 18.98
N VAL A 146 0.00 -7.08 17.93
CA VAL A 146 0.20 -5.62 17.96
C VAL A 146 -1.00 -4.81 17.51
N GLY A 147 -1.95 -5.40 16.80
CA GLY A 147 -3.17 -4.73 16.33
C GLY A 147 -4.41 -5.49 16.79
N ARG A 148 -5.45 -4.75 17.22
CA ARG A 148 -6.74 -5.33 17.56
C ARG A 148 -7.81 -4.84 16.60
N LYS A 149 -8.45 -5.77 15.89
CA LYS A 149 -9.53 -5.50 14.93
C LYS A 149 -10.49 -6.68 14.88
N PHE A 150 -11.80 -6.44 14.73
CA PHE A 150 -12.86 -7.47 14.76
C PHE A 150 -12.80 -8.33 16.02
N ASP A 151 -12.54 -7.70 17.17
CA ASP A 151 -12.36 -8.35 18.48
C ASP A 151 -11.25 -9.42 18.54
N GLN A 152 -10.31 -9.38 17.61
CA GLN A 152 -9.15 -10.29 17.55
C GLN A 152 -7.83 -9.52 17.57
N TRP A 153 -6.82 -10.12 18.21
CA TRP A 153 -5.44 -9.68 18.12
C TRP A 153 -4.80 -10.20 16.84
N HIS A 154 -4.05 -9.35 16.18
CA HIS A 154 -3.38 -9.66 14.91
C HIS A 154 -1.88 -9.45 15.03
N ASP A 155 -1.13 -10.42 14.47
CA ASP A 155 0.30 -10.29 14.24
C ASP A 155 0.55 -9.44 12.99
N VAL A 156 1.72 -8.83 12.93
CA VAL A 156 2.21 -8.13 11.73
C VAL A 156 3.56 -8.70 11.33
N LEU A 157 3.63 -9.29 10.14
CA LEU A 157 4.87 -9.69 9.51
C LEU A 157 5.53 -8.46 8.87
N LEU A 158 6.78 -8.22 9.23
CA LEU A 158 7.62 -7.22 8.60
C LEU A 158 8.43 -7.87 7.48
N MET A 159 8.36 -7.28 6.29
CA MET A 159 9.20 -7.64 5.15
C MET A 159 9.97 -6.43 4.66
N GLN A 160 11.12 -6.65 4.06
CA GLN A 160 12.02 -5.58 3.58
C GLN A 160 12.63 -5.95 2.23
N ALA A 161 12.72 -4.96 1.35
CA ALA A 161 13.54 -5.01 0.15
C ALA A 161 14.57 -3.87 0.18
N LEU A 162 15.80 -4.16 -0.26
CA LEU A 162 16.81 -3.16 -0.59
C LEU A 162 16.79 -2.91 -2.10
N LEU A 163 16.87 -1.62 -2.48
CA LEU A 163 16.80 -1.17 -3.88
C LEU A 163 18.18 -1.00 -4.49
#